data_df99b74955afdb1cdb34bf2e9a7c94c9
#
_entry.id   df99b74955afdb1cdb34bf2e9a7c94c9
#
_cell.length_a   1.000
_cell.length_b   1.000
_cell.length_c   1.000
_cell.angle_alpha   90.00
_cell.angle_beta   90.00
_cell.angle_gamma   90.00
#
_symmetry.space_group_name_H-M   'P 1'
#
loop_
_entity.id
_entity.type
_entity.pdbx_description
1 polymer ?
#
loop_
_entity_poly.entity_id
_entity_poly.type
_entity_poly.pdbx_seq_one_letter_code
_entity_poly.pdbx_strand_id
1 'polypeptide(L)'
;MKAPEIINMRAYFASCIHAEMKKNKKIYLIVGDLGYKMWDKVRRDFPDRFINVGAAEQTLIGVGVGLALSGKIPIVYSITTFLLYRPFETIRNYINHEKIPVKLIGSGRNKDYIHDGISHWAEEDKEVMNIFSNIKAFWPDDPNKIPQLVNRMIKSNKPWYVNLKR
;
A
#
# COMPACT_ATOMS: atom_id res chain seq x y z
N MET A 1 16.08 -27.04 -18.36
CA MET A 1 16.01 -26.15 -17.19
C MET A 1 14.74 -25.32 -17.33
N LYS A 2 13.79 -25.40 -16.37
CA LYS A 2 12.63 -24.50 -16.34
C LYS A 2 13.17 -23.09 -16.05
N ALA A 3 12.70 -22.09 -16.82
CA ALA A 3 12.98 -20.71 -16.51
C ALA A 3 12.54 -20.40 -15.06
N PRO A 4 13.27 -19.60 -14.29
CA PRO A 4 12.85 -19.25 -12.94
C PRO A 4 11.46 -18.62 -13.03
N GLU A 5 10.54 -19.12 -12.21
CA GLU A 5 9.17 -18.59 -12.13
C GLU A 5 9.27 -17.13 -11.71
N ILE A 6 8.84 -16.22 -12.59
CA ILE A 6 8.86 -14.78 -12.30
C ILE A 6 7.83 -14.54 -11.18
N ILE A 7 8.31 -14.35 -9.97
CA ILE A 7 7.46 -14.06 -8.82
C ILE A 7 6.83 -12.68 -9.03
N ASN A 8 5.52 -12.64 -9.23
CA ASN A 8 4.79 -11.38 -9.27
C ASN A 8 4.85 -10.71 -7.89
N MET A 9 5.60 -9.61 -7.79
CA MET A 9 5.88 -8.93 -6.52
C MET A 9 4.61 -8.52 -5.77
N ARG A 10 3.59 -8.03 -6.47
CA ARG A 10 2.31 -7.62 -5.87
C ARG A 10 1.54 -8.81 -5.31
N ALA A 11 1.46 -9.91 -6.05
CA ALA A 11 0.79 -11.13 -5.60
C ALA A 11 1.51 -11.72 -4.37
N TYR A 12 2.83 -11.69 -4.37
CA TYR A 12 3.62 -12.17 -3.24
C TYR A 12 3.45 -11.27 -2.01
N PHE A 13 3.45 -9.95 -2.18
CA PHE A 13 3.14 -9.00 -1.12
C PHE A 13 1.75 -9.27 -0.52
N ALA A 14 0.73 -9.46 -1.37
CA ALA A 14 -0.62 -9.79 -0.90
C ALA A 14 -0.68 -11.08 -0.10
N SER A 15 0.07 -12.10 -0.51
CA SER A 15 0.17 -13.37 0.22
C SER A 15 0.81 -13.18 1.60
N CYS A 16 1.83 -12.34 1.71
CA CYS A 16 2.46 -11.99 2.99
C CYS A 16 1.48 -11.23 3.90
N ILE A 17 0.75 -10.25 3.37
CA ILE A 17 -0.29 -9.51 4.12
C ILE A 17 -1.38 -10.46 4.60
N HIS A 18 -1.86 -11.34 3.73
CA HIS A 18 -2.86 -12.35 4.11
C HIS A 18 -2.38 -13.21 5.28
N ALA A 19 -1.11 -13.67 5.24
CA ALA A 19 -0.51 -14.46 6.32
C ALA A 19 -0.42 -13.67 7.64
N GLU A 20 -0.08 -12.38 7.60
CA GLU A 20 -0.06 -11.53 8.78
C GLU A 20 -1.46 -11.22 9.32
N MET A 21 -2.47 -11.05 8.46
CA MET A 21 -3.86 -10.85 8.85
C MET A 21 -4.45 -12.06 9.59
N LYS A 22 -3.98 -13.27 9.31
CA LYS A 22 -4.35 -14.48 10.08
C LYS A 22 -3.88 -14.41 11.54
N LYS A 23 -2.69 -13.85 11.76
CA LYS A 23 -2.04 -13.80 13.09
C LYS A 23 -2.47 -12.56 13.88
N ASN A 24 -2.81 -11.45 13.19
CA ASN A 24 -3.09 -10.18 13.84
C ASN A 24 -4.44 -9.60 13.38
N LYS A 25 -5.41 -9.60 14.29
CA LYS A 25 -6.76 -9.08 14.04
C LYS A 25 -6.83 -7.55 13.94
N LYS A 26 -5.75 -6.83 14.25
CA LYS A 26 -5.69 -5.36 14.12
C LYS A 26 -5.41 -4.89 12.70
N ILE A 27 -4.97 -5.77 11.79
CA ILE A 27 -4.66 -5.41 10.40
C ILE A 27 -5.94 -5.30 9.59
N TYR A 28 -6.11 -4.16 8.93
CA TYR A 28 -7.19 -3.84 7.99
C TYR A 28 -6.61 -3.50 6.62
N LEU A 29 -7.23 -3.97 5.56
CA LEU A 29 -6.88 -3.63 4.18
C LEU A 29 -7.96 -2.73 3.59
N ILE A 30 -7.56 -1.56 3.10
CA ILE A 30 -8.43 -0.58 2.45
C ILE A 30 -7.98 -0.41 1.00
N VAL A 31 -8.89 -0.52 0.05
CA VAL A 31 -8.62 -0.41 -1.38
C VAL A 31 -9.53 0.62 -2.06
N GLY A 32 -9.04 1.24 -3.12
CA GLY A 32 -9.77 2.21 -3.94
C GLY A 32 -10.30 1.59 -5.23
N ASP A 33 -11.10 0.51 -5.13
CA ASP A 33 -11.66 -0.25 -6.26
C ASP A 33 -10.59 -0.83 -7.21
N LEU A 34 -9.47 -1.25 -6.65
CA LEU A 34 -8.29 -1.72 -7.36
C LEU A 34 -7.73 -3.02 -6.74
N GLY A 35 -6.84 -3.69 -7.48
CA GLY A 35 -6.16 -4.89 -7.00
C GLY A 35 -6.99 -6.17 -7.15
N TYR A 36 -7.85 -6.24 -8.17
CA TYR A 36 -8.57 -7.44 -8.57
C TYR A 36 -7.62 -8.64 -8.73
N LYS A 37 -8.08 -9.83 -8.37
CA LYS A 37 -7.32 -11.08 -8.24
C LYS A 37 -6.24 -11.05 -7.14
N MET A 38 -5.55 -9.93 -6.96
CA MET A 38 -4.49 -9.77 -5.95
C MET A 38 -5.04 -9.90 -4.53
N TRP A 39 -6.16 -9.23 -4.24
CA TRP A 39 -6.75 -9.15 -2.90
C TRP A 39 -7.96 -10.07 -2.67
N ASP A 40 -8.37 -10.86 -3.67
CA ASP A 40 -9.59 -11.70 -3.59
C ASP A 40 -9.55 -12.66 -2.40
N LYS A 41 -8.37 -13.22 -2.10
CA LYS A 41 -8.19 -14.11 -0.95
C LYS A 41 -8.37 -13.37 0.38
N VAL A 42 -7.86 -12.15 0.49
CA VAL A 42 -8.04 -11.32 1.68
C VAL A 42 -9.51 -10.95 1.85
N ARG A 43 -10.17 -10.52 0.78
CA ARG A 43 -11.61 -10.17 0.78
C ARG A 43 -12.49 -11.34 1.21
N ARG A 44 -12.20 -12.56 0.72
CA ARG A 44 -12.96 -13.76 1.06
C ARG A 44 -12.74 -14.20 2.50
N ASP A 45 -11.47 -14.22 2.97
CA ASP A 45 -11.11 -14.81 4.25
C ASP A 45 -11.25 -13.81 5.42
N PHE A 46 -11.30 -12.49 5.14
CA PHE A 46 -11.41 -11.41 6.13
C PHE A 46 -12.37 -10.30 5.71
N PRO A 47 -13.65 -10.60 5.39
CA PRO A 47 -14.60 -9.61 4.87
C PRO A 47 -14.77 -8.41 5.80
N ASP A 48 -14.77 -8.61 7.13
CA ASP A 48 -14.92 -7.53 8.13
C ASP A 48 -13.68 -6.63 8.26
N ARG A 49 -12.58 -6.96 7.62
CA ARG A 49 -11.32 -6.23 7.66
C ARG A 49 -10.79 -5.88 6.26
N PHE A 50 -11.63 -6.07 5.25
CA PHE A 50 -11.42 -5.63 3.88
C PHE A 50 -12.44 -4.54 3.55
N ILE A 51 -11.97 -3.34 3.24
CA ILE A 51 -12.81 -2.19 2.96
C ILE A 51 -12.51 -1.70 1.54
N ASN A 52 -13.50 -1.67 0.68
CA ASN A 52 -13.41 -1.03 -0.63
C ASN A 52 -14.22 0.27 -0.59
N VAL A 53 -13.54 1.41 -0.75
CA VAL A 53 -14.16 2.74 -0.70
C VAL A 53 -14.53 3.27 -2.09
N GLY A 54 -14.34 2.47 -3.15
CA GLY A 54 -14.46 2.94 -4.51
C GLY A 54 -13.27 3.79 -4.94
N ALA A 55 -13.35 4.40 -6.13
CA ALA A 55 -12.31 5.28 -6.68
C ALA A 55 -12.32 6.66 -5.98
N ALA A 56 -12.10 6.67 -4.67
CA ALA A 56 -12.20 7.85 -3.79
C ALA A 56 -10.99 7.92 -2.85
N GLU A 57 -9.82 8.30 -3.37
CA GLU A 57 -8.55 8.23 -2.64
C GLU A 57 -8.49 9.15 -1.42
N GLN A 58 -9.20 10.26 -1.43
CA GLN A 58 -9.34 11.11 -0.26
C GLN A 58 -10.03 10.36 0.90
N THR A 59 -11.13 9.67 0.60
CA THR A 59 -11.83 8.79 1.56
C THR A 59 -10.95 7.61 1.97
N LEU A 60 -10.22 7.02 1.01
CA LEU A 60 -9.30 5.92 1.24
C LEU A 60 -8.29 6.26 2.35
N ILE A 61 -7.64 7.40 2.25
CA ILE A 61 -6.68 7.86 3.26
C ILE A 61 -7.38 8.25 4.56
N GLY A 62 -8.53 8.93 4.50
CA GLY A 62 -9.31 9.30 5.69
C GLY A 62 -9.72 8.09 6.53
N VAL A 63 -10.22 7.02 5.89
CA VAL A 63 -10.53 5.75 6.56
C VAL A 63 -9.27 5.13 7.18
N GLY A 64 -8.15 5.13 6.45
CA GLY A 64 -6.86 4.66 6.98
C GLY A 64 -6.43 5.42 8.23
N VAL A 65 -6.54 6.75 8.23
CA VAL A 65 -6.23 7.61 9.38
C VAL A 65 -7.14 7.28 10.56
N GLY A 66 -8.47 7.20 10.35
CA GLY A 66 -9.43 6.88 11.41
C GLY A 66 -9.16 5.50 12.05
N LEU A 67 -8.86 4.49 11.25
CA LEU A 67 -8.49 3.16 11.74
C LEU A 67 -7.19 3.18 12.56
N ALA A 68 -6.18 3.92 12.12
CA ALA A 68 -4.92 4.05 12.86
C ALA A 68 -5.14 4.73 14.22
N LEU A 69 -5.93 5.80 14.27
CA LEU A 69 -6.31 6.48 15.52
C LEU A 69 -7.11 5.57 16.46
N SER A 70 -7.85 4.61 15.90
CA SER A 70 -8.58 3.57 16.67
C SER A 70 -7.70 2.38 17.07
N GLY A 71 -6.37 2.49 16.95
CA GLY A 71 -5.40 1.46 17.33
C GLY A 71 -5.34 0.24 16.40
N LYS A 72 -5.84 0.39 15.16
CA LYS A 72 -5.70 -0.62 14.10
C LYS A 72 -4.43 -0.38 13.28
N ILE A 73 -4.12 -1.34 12.41
CA ILE A 73 -2.99 -1.28 11.48
C ILE A 73 -3.56 -1.21 10.06
N PRO A 74 -3.85 0.00 9.55
CA PRO A 74 -4.40 0.15 8.21
C PRO A 74 -3.34 -0.01 7.14
N ILE A 75 -3.62 -0.86 6.16
CA ILE A 75 -2.88 -1.00 4.91
C ILE A 75 -3.76 -0.42 3.81
N VAL A 76 -3.31 0.64 3.20
CA VAL A 76 -4.04 1.38 2.16
C VAL A 76 -3.39 1.11 0.82
N TYR A 77 -4.15 0.62 -0.15
CA TYR A 77 -3.64 0.23 -1.47
C TYR A 77 -4.35 0.94 -2.61
N SER A 78 -3.57 1.53 -3.50
CA SER A 78 -4.04 2.08 -4.79
C SER A 78 -2.91 2.11 -5.82
N ILE A 79 -3.19 2.54 -7.06
CA ILE A 79 -2.16 2.92 -8.03
C ILE A 79 -1.35 4.09 -7.45
N THR A 80 -0.04 4.08 -7.66
CA THR A 80 0.90 5.01 -7.02
C THR A 80 0.51 6.48 -7.18
N THR A 81 0.19 6.91 -8.38
CA THR A 81 -0.20 8.30 -8.67
C THR A 81 -1.50 8.69 -7.96
N PHE A 82 -2.50 7.80 -7.98
CA PHE A 82 -3.77 8.06 -7.31
C PHE A 82 -3.60 8.11 -5.80
N LEU A 83 -2.80 7.20 -5.25
CA LEU A 83 -2.50 7.13 -3.82
C LEU A 83 -1.80 8.38 -3.31
N LEU A 84 -0.84 8.94 -4.07
CA LEU A 84 0.01 10.03 -3.61
C LEU A 84 -0.55 11.41 -3.97
N TYR A 85 -1.09 11.59 -5.16
CA TYR A 85 -1.42 12.93 -5.66
C TYR A 85 -2.83 13.38 -5.29
N ARG A 86 -3.82 12.49 -5.38
CA ARG A 86 -5.22 12.87 -5.07
C ARG A 86 -5.40 13.26 -3.61
N PRO A 87 -4.92 12.48 -2.61
CA PRO A 87 -5.06 12.80 -1.19
C PRO A 87 -3.79 13.46 -0.61
N PHE A 88 -2.98 14.16 -1.41
CA PHE A 88 -1.69 14.69 -1.00
C PHE A 88 -1.74 15.51 0.30
N GLU A 89 -2.73 16.42 0.42
CA GLU A 89 -2.89 17.24 1.61
C GLU A 89 -3.15 16.40 2.86
N THR A 90 -4.00 15.40 2.77
CA THR A 90 -4.32 14.50 3.89
C THR A 90 -3.10 13.67 4.30
N ILE A 91 -2.32 13.18 3.34
CA ILE A 91 -1.06 12.49 3.62
C ILE A 91 -0.08 13.45 4.32
N ARG A 92 0.08 14.67 3.79
CA ARG A 92 0.97 15.69 4.35
C ARG A 92 0.61 16.02 5.79
N ASN A 93 -0.65 16.31 6.05
CA ASN A 93 -1.10 16.81 7.34
C ASN A 93 -1.16 15.69 8.40
N TYR A 94 -1.84 14.59 8.11
CA TYR A 94 -2.10 13.54 9.10
C TYR A 94 -1.02 12.46 9.14
N ILE A 95 -0.62 11.94 7.98
CA ILE A 95 0.32 10.80 7.96
C ILE A 95 1.75 11.28 8.17
N ASN A 96 2.15 12.39 7.53
CA ASN A 96 3.50 12.90 7.69
C ASN A 96 3.65 13.79 8.93
N HIS A 97 2.85 14.86 9.06
CA HIS A 97 3.02 15.84 10.17
C HIS A 97 2.65 15.22 11.52
N GLU A 98 1.44 14.66 11.65
CA GLU A 98 0.96 14.02 12.89
C GLU A 98 1.55 12.62 13.09
N LYS A 99 2.29 12.10 12.13
CA LYS A 99 2.96 10.78 12.17
C LYS A 99 2.01 9.59 12.39
N ILE A 100 0.75 9.71 11.93
CA ILE A 100 -0.25 8.65 12.09
C ILE A 100 0.19 7.41 11.30
N PRO A 101 0.27 6.21 11.90
CA PRO A 101 1.01 5.05 11.38
C PRO A 101 0.27 4.27 10.29
N VAL A 102 -0.23 4.95 9.26
CA VAL A 102 -0.84 4.33 8.07
C VAL A 102 0.25 3.69 7.20
N LYS A 103 -0.06 2.55 6.57
CA LYS A 103 0.82 1.85 5.61
C LYS A 103 0.30 2.08 4.21
N LEU A 104 0.96 2.96 3.47
CA LEU A 104 0.63 3.34 2.09
C LEU A 104 1.30 2.36 1.12
N ILE A 105 0.52 1.68 0.29
CA ILE A 105 1.04 0.71 -0.69
C ILE A 105 0.66 1.17 -2.09
N GLY A 106 1.64 1.65 -2.82
CA GLY A 106 1.52 2.05 -4.23
C GLY A 106 1.74 0.87 -5.17
N SER A 107 0.96 0.81 -6.22
CA SER A 107 1.12 -0.14 -7.34
C SER A 107 1.57 0.58 -8.60
N GLY A 108 2.61 0.04 -9.23
CA GLY A 108 3.21 0.58 -10.44
C GLY A 108 4.31 1.60 -10.16
N ARG A 109 5.45 1.38 -10.80
CA ARG A 109 6.62 2.27 -10.79
C ARG A 109 6.84 2.85 -12.16
N ASN A 110 7.49 4.01 -12.20
CA ASN A 110 7.85 4.64 -13.46
C ASN A 110 6.67 4.53 -14.45
N LYS A 111 6.88 3.83 -15.58
CA LYS A 111 5.89 3.58 -16.62
C LYS A 111 5.35 2.15 -16.64
N ASP A 112 5.25 1.47 -15.49
CA ASP A 112 4.67 0.11 -15.41
C ASP A 112 3.27 0.02 -16.05
N TYR A 113 2.52 1.12 -16.03
CA TYR A 113 1.21 1.29 -16.67
C TYR A 113 1.32 2.09 -17.98
N ILE A 114 2.22 1.68 -18.87
CA ILE A 114 2.57 2.46 -20.08
C ILE A 114 1.38 2.79 -20.97
N HIS A 115 0.42 1.88 -21.08
CA HIS A 115 -0.76 2.05 -21.93
C HIS A 115 -1.87 2.91 -21.32
N ASP A 116 -1.78 3.15 -20.00
CA ASP A 116 -2.79 3.93 -19.26
C ASP A 116 -2.47 5.44 -19.24
N GLY A 117 -1.26 5.82 -19.73
CA GLY A 117 -0.85 7.21 -19.90
C GLY A 117 -0.37 7.89 -18.63
N ILE A 118 -0.14 9.20 -18.73
CA ILE A 118 0.49 10.04 -17.71
C ILE A 118 -0.20 9.96 -16.33
N SER A 119 -1.50 9.76 -16.30
CA SER A 119 -2.25 9.64 -15.04
C SER A 119 -1.83 8.44 -14.19
N HIS A 120 -1.16 7.45 -14.80
CA HIS A 120 -0.72 6.22 -14.15
C HIS A 120 0.82 6.10 -14.03
N TRP A 121 1.57 7.02 -14.67
CA TRP A 121 3.03 7.00 -14.62
C TRP A 121 3.52 7.64 -13.33
N ALA A 122 4.32 6.88 -12.59
CA ALA A 122 4.78 7.26 -11.25
C ALA A 122 6.30 7.51 -11.25
N GLU A 123 6.77 8.30 -12.21
CA GLU A 123 8.21 8.59 -12.37
C GLU A 123 8.74 9.46 -11.24
N GLU A 124 7.89 10.33 -10.68
CA GLU A 124 8.24 11.32 -9.65
C GLU A 124 7.90 10.88 -8.21
N ASP A 125 7.55 9.62 -7.99
CA ASP A 125 7.10 9.18 -6.66
C ASP A 125 8.19 9.31 -5.58
N LYS A 126 9.47 9.21 -5.96
CA LYS A 126 10.59 9.39 -5.05
C LYS A 126 10.74 10.84 -4.63
N GLU A 127 10.61 11.76 -5.57
CA GLU A 127 10.64 13.21 -5.34
C GLU A 127 9.49 13.63 -4.43
N VAL A 128 8.29 13.12 -4.68
CA VAL A 128 7.13 13.34 -3.83
C VAL A 128 7.38 12.78 -2.42
N MET A 129 7.94 11.59 -2.30
CA MET A 129 8.24 11.01 -0.99
C MET A 129 9.36 11.75 -0.24
N ASN A 130 10.25 12.44 -0.91
CA ASN A 130 11.27 13.29 -0.28
C ASN A 130 10.66 14.51 0.46
N ILE A 131 9.44 14.91 0.13
CA ILE A 131 8.69 15.97 0.84
C ILE A 131 8.26 15.46 2.24
N PHE A 132 8.08 14.15 2.40
CA PHE A 132 7.51 13.53 3.60
C PHE A 132 8.58 12.96 4.54
N SER A 133 9.19 13.81 5.36
CA SER A 133 10.32 13.45 6.22
C SER A 133 10.02 12.39 7.29
N ASN A 134 8.75 12.19 7.65
CA ASN A 134 8.33 11.25 8.71
C ASN A 134 7.79 9.92 8.16
N ILE A 135 7.63 9.76 6.85
CA ILE A 135 7.17 8.53 6.22
C ILE A 135 8.37 7.69 5.78
N LYS A 136 8.45 6.45 6.21
CA LYS A 136 9.49 5.53 5.75
C LYS A 136 9.13 4.99 4.37
N ALA A 137 9.89 5.34 3.35
CA ALA A 137 9.64 4.96 1.97
C ALA A 137 10.55 3.82 1.49
N PHE A 138 9.98 2.86 0.74
CA PHE A 138 10.68 1.68 0.21
C PHE A 138 10.23 1.35 -1.21
N TRP A 139 11.19 1.00 -2.04
CA TRP A 139 11.03 0.55 -3.43
C TRP A 139 11.71 -0.82 -3.60
N PRO A 140 11.09 -1.93 -3.10
CA PRO A 140 11.73 -3.25 -3.15
C PRO A 140 11.89 -3.72 -4.60
N ASP A 141 13.10 -4.12 -4.99
CA ASP A 141 13.39 -4.69 -6.32
C ASP A 141 13.49 -6.21 -6.30
N ASP A 142 13.76 -6.80 -5.14
CA ASP A 142 13.90 -8.23 -4.94
C ASP A 142 12.66 -8.78 -4.21
N PRO A 143 11.86 -9.63 -4.87
CA PRO A 143 10.69 -10.26 -4.24
C PRO A 143 11.03 -11.03 -2.95
N ASN A 144 12.22 -11.61 -2.85
CA ASN A 144 12.63 -12.37 -1.67
C ASN A 144 12.72 -11.52 -0.40
N LYS A 145 12.85 -10.19 -0.52
CA LYS A 145 12.87 -9.24 0.60
C LYS A 145 11.47 -8.86 1.09
N ILE A 146 10.41 -9.19 0.35
CA ILE A 146 9.03 -8.84 0.69
C ILE A 146 8.59 -9.37 2.06
N PRO A 147 8.82 -10.65 2.44
CA PRO A 147 8.38 -11.13 3.74
C PRO A 147 9.00 -10.35 4.91
N GLN A 148 10.30 -10.05 4.83
CA GLN A 148 10.99 -9.27 5.86
C GLN A 148 10.47 -7.82 5.89
N LEU A 149 10.25 -7.20 4.73
CA LEU A 149 9.70 -5.86 4.61
C LEU A 149 8.32 -5.77 5.26
N VAL A 150 7.41 -6.69 4.93
CA VAL A 150 6.05 -6.77 5.49
C VAL A 150 6.10 -6.94 7.01
N ASN A 151 6.92 -7.86 7.52
CA ASN A 151 7.05 -8.07 8.96
C ASN A 151 7.52 -6.79 9.68
N ARG A 152 8.53 -6.12 9.16
CA ARG A 152 9.03 -4.84 9.72
C ARG A 152 7.96 -3.73 9.66
N MET A 153 7.25 -3.63 8.55
CA MET A 153 6.19 -2.64 8.33
C MET A 153 5.05 -2.83 9.33
N ILE A 154 4.56 -4.05 9.50
CA ILE A 154 3.43 -4.36 10.40
C ILE A 154 3.80 -4.12 11.88
N LYS A 155 5.03 -4.43 12.28
CA LYS A 155 5.51 -4.19 13.66
C LYS A 155 5.82 -2.73 13.96
N SER A 156 5.94 -1.89 12.93
CA SER A 156 6.32 -0.49 13.10
C SER A 156 5.13 0.38 13.49
N ASN A 157 5.30 1.19 14.53
CA ASN A 157 4.36 2.26 14.90
C ASN A 157 4.68 3.59 14.19
N LYS A 158 5.14 3.52 12.92
CA LYS A 158 5.44 4.70 12.10
C LYS A 158 4.70 4.59 10.77
N PRO A 159 4.43 5.71 10.08
CA PRO A 159 3.91 5.66 8.73
C PRO A 159 4.94 5.05 7.76
N TRP A 160 4.44 4.31 6.79
CA TRP A 160 5.24 3.65 5.76
C TRP A 160 4.65 3.88 4.39
N TYR A 161 5.53 3.95 3.41
CA TYR A 161 5.19 3.89 2.00
C TYR A 161 5.98 2.75 1.34
N VAL A 162 5.31 1.92 0.55
CA VAL A 162 5.94 0.86 -0.24
C VAL A 162 5.40 0.93 -1.65
N ASN A 163 6.29 1.10 -2.64
CA ASN A 163 5.92 1.05 -4.05
C ASN A 163 6.28 -0.31 -4.63
N LEU A 164 5.29 -1.03 -5.15
CA LEU A 164 5.42 -2.36 -5.75
C LEU A 164 5.42 -2.27 -7.28
N LYS A 165 6.40 -2.93 -7.91
CA LYS A 165 6.39 -3.16 -9.37
C LYS A 165 5.16 -3.96 -9.78
N ARG A 166 4.66 -3.67 -11.00
CA ARG A 166 3.55 -4.41 -11.61
C ARG A 166 3.99 -5.79 -12.10
#